data_4beacc9d0d71f1991538e6a22862a26c
#
_entry.id   4beacc9d0d71f1991538e6a22862a26c
#
_cell.length_a   1.000
_cell.length_b   1.000
_cell.length_c   1.000
_cell.angle_alpha   90.00
_cell.angle_beta   90.00
_cell.angle_gamma   90.00
#
_symmetry.space_group_name_H-M   'P 1'
#
loop_
_entity.id
_entity.type
_entity.pdbx_description
1 polymer ?
#
loop_
_entity_poly.entity_id
_entity_poly.type
_entity_poly.pdbx_seq_one_letter_code
_entity_poly.pdbx_strand_id
1 'polypeptide(L)'
;MAQPDDPYYEWQLEVVLTNMGGLGIDLSKVILLFTDRGKHIPDKIASKYPVKCFKYPDKRPALASQYIPSIRPYLWSVFLEENPEYCNEDFVYQDSDIIYREPLNFNQFPLLASDHWYGADVESYVGPDYLGSKGKDILQRISSFLGLSNTESMMAFKGHSIGAQWIISKPTKEYWEDVYQKSYTLYSWMNKVQHQYDYILKSNGGTQDYFIQVW
;
A
#
# COMPACT_ATOMS: atom_id res chain seq x y z
N MET A 1 -6.48 1.89 6.69
CA MET A 1 -5.34 0.97 6.89
C MET A 1 -5.73 -0.44 6.45
N ALA A 2 -4.82 -1.21 5.85
CA ALA A 2 -5.11 -2.52 5.30
C ALA A 2 -3.98 -3.52 5.64
N GLN A 3 -4.29 -4.62 6.35
CA GLN A 3 -3.32 -5.57 6.89
C GLN A 3 -3.91 -6.97 7.07
N PRO A 4 -3.07 -8.01 7.30
CA PRO A 4 -3.58 -9.31 7.70
C PRO A 4 -4.13 -9.30 9.14
N ASP A 5 -5.08 -10.19 9.43
CA ASP A 5 -5.50 -10.55 10.78
C ASP A 5 -4.37 -11.35 11.47
N ASP A 6 -3.38 -10.62 12.03
CA ASP A 6 -2.17 -11.18 12.62
C ASP A 6 -1.78 -10.39 13.88
N PRO A 7 -1.38 -11.06 14.98
CA PRO A 7 -0.99 -10.41 16.22
C PRO A 7 0.12 -9.35 16.09
N TYR A 8 0.97 -9.46 15.06
CA TYR A 8 1.98 -8.45 14.77
C TYR A 8 1.38 -7.05 14.56
N TYR A 9 0.17 -6.96 14.00
CA TYR A 9 -0.48 -5.68 13.74
C TYR A 9 -1.34 -5.17 14.91
N GLU A 10 -1.66 -6.02 15.91
CA GLU A 10 -2.49 -5.63 17.04
C GLU A 10 -1.89 -4.43 17.80
N TRP A 11 -0.63 -4.54 18.21
CA TRP A 11 0.03 -3.48 18.96
C TRP A 11 0.23 -2.19 18.15
N GLN A 12 0.50 -2.31 16.85
CA GLN A 12 0.64 -1.15 15.96
C GLN A 12 -0.68 -0.38 15.88
N LEU A 13 -1.79 -1.11 15.68
CA LEU A 13 -3.12 -0.52 15.64
C LEU A 13 -3.49 0.12 16.98
N GLU A 14 -3.19 -0.50 18.10
CA GLU A 14 -3.41 0.10 19.42
C GLU A 14 -2.64 1.41 19.61
N VAL A 15 -1.38 1.44 19.18
CA VAL A 15 -0.54 2.65 19.28
C VAL A 15 -1.10 3.76 18.37
N VAL A 16 -1.35 3.50 17.09
CA VAL A 16 -1.82 4.54 16.17
C VAL A 16 -3.22 5.04 16.52
N LEU A 17 -4.15 4.15 16.92
CA LEU A 17 -5.51 4.55 17.26
C LEU A 17 -5.55 5.33 18.59
N THR A 18 -4.73 4.95 19.58
CA THR A 18 -4.59 5.72 20.81
C THR A 18 -4.02 7.12 20.52
N ASN A 19 -3.00 7.20 19.67
CA ASN A 19 -2.43 8.48 19.24
C ASN A 19 -3.46 9.34 18.51
N MET A 20 -4.17 8.78 17.52
CA MET A 20 -5.22 9.50 16.79
C MET A 20 -6.31 10.04 17.70
N GLY A 21 -6.80 9.19 18.62
CA GLY A 21 -7.82 9.60 19.62
C GLY A 21 -7.31 10.70 20.56
N GLY A 22 -6.06 10.62 21.00
CA GLY A 22 -5.42 11.64 21.81
C GLY A 22 -5.26 13.00 21.11
N LEU A 23 -5.21 13.00 19.80
CA LEU A 23 -5.21 14.22 18.96
C LEU A 23 -6.60 14.70 18.57
N GLY A 24 -7.67 14.05 19.05
CA GLY A 24 -9.05 14.43 18.74
C GLY A 24 -9.52 14.02 17.35
N ILE A 25 -8.82 13.11 16.67
CA ILE A 25 -9.26 12.55 15.38
C ILE A 25 -10.46 11.63 15.66
N ASP A 26 -11.54 11.82 14.89
CA ASP A 26 -12.76 11.02 15.00
C ASP A 26 -12.52 9.57 14.55
N LEU A 27 -12.34 8.68 15.51
CA LEU A 27 -12.06 7.27 15.24
C LEU A 27 -13.23 6.53 14.55
N SER A 28 -14.47 7.04 14.63
CA SER A 28 -15.62 6.44 13.94
C SER A 28 -15.51 6.51 12.41
N LYS A 29 -14.62 7.37 11.91
CA LYS A 29 -14.29 7.51 10.49
C LYS A 29 -13.10 6.64 10.06
N VAL A 30 -12.42 6.00 11.00
CA VAL A 30 -11.29 5.12 10.69
C VAL A 30 -11.79 3.77 10.19
N ILE A 31 -11.30 3.38 9.03
CA ILE A 31 -11.60 2.10 8.37
C ILE A 31 -10.37 1.21 8.43
N LEU A 32 -10.55 0.00 8.94
CA LEU A 32 -9.54 -1.04 9.01
C LEU A 32 -9.98 -2.21 8.13
N LEU A 33 -9.15 -2.58 7.18
CA LEU A 33 -9.36 -3.71 6.27
C LEU A 33 -8.45 -4.86 6.66
N PHE A 34 -8.99 -6.06 6.78
CA PHE A 34 -8.25 -7.25 7.18
C PHE A 34 -8.45 -8.42 6.22
N THR A 35 -7.37 -9.17 5.91
CA THR A 35 -7.56 -10.55 5.45
C THR A 35 -7.78 -11.44 6.67
N ASP A 36 -8.84 -12.26 6.63
CA ASP A 36 -9.20 -13.18 7.71
C ASP A 36 -8.16 -14.32 7.84
N ARG A 37 -7.53 -14.40 9.00
CA ARG A 37 -6.60 -15.48 9.37
C ARG A 37 -7.03 -16.19 10.66
N GLY A 38 -8.23 -15.89 11.17
CA GLY A 38 -8.78 -16.51 12.38
C GLY A 38 -8.08 -16.11 13.67
N LYS A 39 -7.38 -14.97 13.72
CA LYS A 39 -6.70 -14.46 14.92
C LYS A 39 -7.55 -13.50 15.73
N HIS A 40 -8.71 -13.11 15.21
CA HIS A 40 -9.68 -12.22 15.88
C HIS A 40 -9.16 -10.83 16.25
N ILE A 41 -8.10 -10.34 15.57
CA ILE A 41 -7.60 -8.99 15.81
C ILE A 41 -8.64 -7.91 15.46
N PRO A 42 -9.41 -8.01 14.34
CA PRO A 42 -10.47 -7.05 14.05
C PRO A 42 -11.48 -6.91 15.18
N ASP A 43 -11.92 -8.04 15.77
CA ASP A 43 -12.90 -8.06 16.84
C ASP A 43 -12.35 -7.43 18.14
N LYS A 44 -11.09 -7.72 18.47
CA LYS A 44 -10.39 -7.12 19.62
C LYS A 44 -10.26 -5.60 19.47
N ILE A 45 -9.85 -5.12 18.29
CA ILE A 45 -9.69 -3.69 18.03
C ILE A 45 -11.05 -2.98 18.06
N ALA A 46 -12.07 -3.53 17.40
CA ALA A 46 -13.42 -2.96 17.40
C ALA A 46 -14.06 -2.92 18.81
N SER A 47 -13.68 -3.82 19.72
CA SER A 47 -14.15 -3.79 21.11
C SER A 47 -13.55 -2.65 21.95
N LYS A 48 -12.38 -2.14 21.55
CA LYS A 48 -11.64 -1.09 22.27
C LYS A 48 -11.83 0.31 21.67
N TYR A 49 -12.00 0.38 20.34
CA TYR A 49 -12.03 1.64 19.60
C TYR A 49 -13.26 1.71 18.71
N PRO A 50 -13.90 2.88 18.55
CA PRO A 50 -15.08 3.04 17.71
C PRO A 50 -14.74 3.11 16.21
N VAL A 51 -13.99 2.14 15.72
CA VAL A 51 -13.52 2.04 14.33
C VAL A 51 -14.39 1.09 13.50
N LYS A 52 -14.38 1.24 12.18
CA LYS A 52 -15.03 0.31 11.26
C LYS A 52 -14.03 -0.76 10.83
N CYS A 53 -14.29 -2.01 11.17
CA CYS A 53 -13.47 -3.14 10.76
C CYS A 53 -14.19 -3.97 9.68
N PHE A 54 -13.52 -4.19 8.54
CA PHE A 54 -13.97 -5.09 7.48
C PHE A 54 -13.00 -6.26 7.38
N LYS A 55 -13.56 -7.46 7.28
CA LYS A 55 -12.80 -8.70 7.25
C LYS A 55 -13.16 -9.52 6.03
N TYR A 56 -12.16 -9.85 5.21
CA TYR A 56 -12.32 -10.56 3.95
C TYR A 56 -11.50 -11.85 3.91
N PRO A 57 -12.00 -12.93 3.31
CA PRO A 57 -11.19 -14.12 3.11
C PRO A 57 -10.00 -13.80 2.18
N ASP A 58 -8.83 -14.34 2.51
CA ASP A 58 -7.66 -14.23 1.63
C ASP A 58 -7.79 -15.21 0.46
N LYS A 59 -8.29 -14.72 -0.66
CA LYS A 59 -8.44 -15.50 -1.91
C LYS A 59 -7.26 -15.34 -2.86
N ARG A 60 -6.18 -14.70 -2.43
CA ARG A 60 -4.97 -14.55 -3.25
C ARG A 60 -4.33 -15.91 -3.54
N PRO A 61 -3.72 -16.12 -4.72
CA PRO A 61 -2.93 -17.33 -4.99
C PRO A 61 -1.83 -17.54 -3.94
N ALA A 62 -1.43 -18.80 -3.71
CA ALA A 62 -0.45 -19.16 -2.70
C ALA A 62 0.88 -18.37 -2.80
N LEU A 63 1.36 -18.09 -4.01
CA LEU A 63 2.54 -17.27 -4.21
C LEU A 63 2.29 -15.80 -3.84
N ALA A 64 1.13 -15.23 -4.17
CA ALA A 64 0.80 -13.86 -3.81
C ALA A 64 0.58 -13.70 -2.31
N SER A 65 0.07 -14.73 -1.62
CA SER A 65 -0.13 -14.70 -0.17
C SER A 65 1.18 -14.73 0.62
N GLN A 66 2.28 -15.17 0.03
CA GLN A 66 3.63 -15.04 0.61
C GLN A 66 4.16 -13.60 0.56
N TYR A 67 3.68 -12.80 -0.38
CA TYR A 67 4.04 -11.39 -0.50
C TYR A 67 3.05 -10.52 0.27
N ILE A 68 3.38 -10.22 1.53
CA ILE A 68 2.49 -9.49 2.44
C ILE A 68 2.02 -8.14 1.88
N PRO A 69 2.88 -7.28 1.27
CA PRO A 69 2.43 -5.99 0.74
C PRO A 69 1.29 -6.07 -0.28
N SER A 70 1.15 -7.17 -1.03
CA SER A 70 0.05 -7.35 -1.98
C SER A 70 -1.34 -7.47 -1.32
N ILE A 71 -1.40 -7.64 0.02
CA ILE A 71 -2.66 -7.60 0.79
C ILE A 71 -3.36 -6.25 0.62
N ARG A 72 -2.60 -5.16 0.61
CA ARG A 72 -3.14 -3.80 0.59
C ARG A 72 -4.00 -3.53 -0.64
N PRO A 73 -3.48 -3.62 -1.87
CA PRO A 73 -4.28 -3.42 -3.06
C PRO A 73 -5.39 -4.47 -3.22
N TYR A 74 -5.15 -5.71 -2.80
CA TYR A 74 -6.18 -6.75 -2.78
C TYR A 74 -7.37 -6.36 -1.88
N LEU A 75 -7.11 -5.95 -0.65
CA LEU A 75 -8.16 -5.54 0.29
C LEU A 75 -8.91 -4.30 -0.18
N TRP A 76 -8.21 -3.33 -0.80
CA TRP A 76 -8.86 -2.17 -1.38
C TRP A 76 -9.81 -2.55 -2.51
N SER A 77 -9.39 -3.42 -3.44
CA SER A 77 -10.24 -3.83 -4.56
C SER A 77 -11.50 -4.56 -4.07
N VAL A 78 -11.37 -5.49 -3.11
CA VAL A 78 -12.51 -6.23 -2.55
C VAL A 78 -13.42 -5.30 -1.73
N PHE A 79 -12.85 -4.40 -0.94
CA PHE A 79 -13.61 -3.45 -0.15
C PHE A 79 -14.48 -2.54 -1.02
N LEU A 80 -13.92 -1.96 -2.09
CA LEU A 80 -14.64 -1.08 -3.00
C LEU A 80 -15.66 -1.82 -3.87
N GLU A 81 -15.42 -3.11 -4.17
CA GLU A 81 -16.39 -3.95 -4.85
C GLU A 81 -17.64 -4.19 -4.00
N GLU A 82 -17.44 -4.48 -2.71
CA GLU A 82 -18.54 -4.79 -1.79
C GLU A 82 -19.21 -3.52 -1.21
N ASN A 83 -18.53 -2.37 -1.25
CA ASN A 83 -18.98 -1.11 -0.68
C ASN A 83 -18.78 0.06 -1.68
N PRO A 84 -19.50 0.07 -2.82
CA PRO A 84 -19.25 1.02 -3.91
C PRO A 84 -19.53 2.48 -3.54
N GLU A 85 -20.28 2.74 -2.47
CA GLU A 85 -20.51 4.10 -1.94
C GLU A 85 -19.21 4.81 -1.57
N TYR A 86 -18.20 4.06 -1.13
CA TYR A 86 -16.89 4.61 -0.79
C TYR A 86 -16.05 5.05 -2.00
N CYS A 87 -16.43 4.69 -3.22
CA CYS A 87 -15.79 5.19 -4.43
C CYS A 87 -15.96 6.71 -4.62
N ASN A 88 -16.88 7.35 -3.89
CA ASN A 88 -17.13 8.79 -3.95
C ASN A 88 -16.50 9.56 -2.78
N GLU A 89 -15.76 8.88 -1.91
CA GLU A 89 -15.16 9.47 -0.72
C GLU A 89 -13.67 9.76 -0.91
N ASP A 90 -13.15 10.68 -0.09
CA ASP A 90 -11.73 10.93 0.03
C ASP A 90 -11.15 10.20 1.23
N PHE A 91 -9.95 9.64 1.09
CA PHE A 91 -9.30 8.85 2.11
C PHE A 91 -7.90 9.34 2.44
N VAL A 92 -7.54 9.30 3.71
CA VAL A 92 -6.15 9.22 4.14
C VAL A 92 -5.80 7.74 4.27
N TYR A 93 -5.00 7.23 3.35
CA TYR A 93 -4.44 5.89 3.44
C TYR A 93 -3.07 5.94 4.13
N GLN A 94 -2.86 5.05 5.08
CA GLN A 94 -1.60 4.96 5.81
C GLN A 94 -1.34 3.54 6.30
N ASP A 95 -0.09 3.26 6.64
CA ASP A 95 0.32 2.07 7.36
C ASP A 95 -0.05 2.18 8.86
N SER A 96 -0.03 1.05 9.55
CA SER A 96 -0.37 0.99 10.98
C SER A 96 0.77 1.40 11.91
N ASP A 97 1.99 1.55 11.40
CA ASP A 97 3.21 1.83 12.16
C ASP A 97 3.62 3.31 12.16
N ILE A 98 2.66 4.20 12.00
CA ILE A 98 2.89 5.66 12.04
C ILE A 98 2.31 6.29 13.29
N ILE A 99 2.87 7.46 13.67
CA ILE A 99 2.39 8.31 14.77
C ILE A 99 2.23 9.73 14.26
N TYR A 100 1.06 10.29 14.45
CA TYR A 100 0.78 11.68 14.16
C TYR A 100 1.36 12.58 15.23
N ARG A 101 1.98 13.68 14.82
CA ARG A 101 2.39 14.77 15.71
C ARG A 101 1.27 15.78 15.91
N GLU A 102 0.43 15.93 14.88
CA GLU A 102 -0.73 16.81 14.83
C GLU A 102 -1.74 16.26 13.82
N PRO A 103 -3.02 16.63 13.88
CA PRO A 103 -4.00 16.25 12.88
C PRO A 103 -3.63 16.81 11.50
N LEU A 104 -3.99 16.10 10.42
CA LEU A 104 -3.79 16.60 9.07
C LEU A 104 -4.64 17.85 8.81
N ASN A 105 -4.02 18.89 8.29
CA ASN A 105 -4.71 20.08 7.83
C ASN A 105 -5.03 19.97 6.32
N PHE A 106 -6.26 19.59 6.00
CA PHE A 106 -6.69 19.39 4.62
C PHE A 106 -6.67 20.67 3.75
N ASN A 107 -6.62 21.87 4.36
CA ASN A 107 -6.44 23.11 3.61
C ASN A 107 -5.07 23.19 2.90
N GLN A 108 -4.12 22.34 3.28
CA GLN A 108 -2.83 22.23 2.59
C GLN A 108 -2.90 21.43 1.28
N PHE A 109 -4.04 20.83 0.97
CA PHE A 109 -4.24 19.98 -0.21
C PHE A 109 -5.33 20.51 -1.14
N PRO A 110 -5.15 21.72 -1.73
CA PRO A 110 -6.21 22.44 -2.43
C PRO A 110 -6.67 21.75 -3.73
N LEU A 111 -5.85 20.87 -4.31
CA LEU A 111 -6.17 20.19 -5.57
C LEU A 111 -6.83 18.82 -5.37
N LEU A 112 -7.11 18.41 -4.14
CA LEU A 112 -7.73 17.11 -3.88
C LEU A 112 -9.10 16.97 -4.58
N ALA A 113 -9.88 18.05 -4.61
CA ALA A 113 -11.18 18.11 -5.29
C ALA A 113 -11.09 18.02 -6.83
N SER A 114 -9.89 18.13 -7.42
CA SER A 114 -9.66 18.13 -8.88
C SER A 114 -8.98 16.85 -9.37
N ASP A 115 -9.29 15.71 -8.76
CA ASP A 115 -8.77 14.38 -9.12
C ASP A 115 -7.23 14.23 -8.94
N HIS A 116 -6.65 15.04 -8.06
CA HIS A 116 -5.25 14.91 -7.67
C HIS A 116 -5.14 14.10 -6.38
N TRP A 117 -4.19 13.19 -6.35
CA TRP A 117 -3.79 12.46 -5.15
C TRP A 117 -2.49 13.05 -4.60
N TYR A 118 -2.32 12.95 -3.30
CA TYR A 118 -1.09 13.35 -2.62
C TYR A 118 -0.49 12.13 -1.93
N GLY A 119 0.82 12.07 -1.86
CA GLY A 119 1.50 10.99 -1.15
C GLY A 119 2.80 11.46 -0.54
N ALA A 120 3.31 10.70 0.43
CA ALA A 120 4.64 10.91 0.95
C ALA A 120 5.68 10.70 -0.16
N ASP A 121 6.71 11.55 -0.20
CA ASP A 121 7.82 11.41 -1.13
C ASP A 121 8.68 10.19 -0.75
N VAL A 122 8.78 9.25 -1.67
CA VAL A 122 9.56 8.02 -1.52
C VAL A 122 10.59 7.84 -2.64
N GLU A 123 10.88 8.90 -3.38
CA GLU A 123 11.79 8.89 -4.53
C GLU A 123 13.14 8.25 -4.21
N SER A 124 13.66 8.50 -3.01
CA SER A 124 15.00 8.04 -2.60
C SER A 124 15.14 6.53 -2.49
N TYR A 125 14.05 5.78 -2.35
CA TYR A 125 14.11 4.33 -2.12
C TYR A 125 13.13 3.49 -2.99
N VAL A 126 12.31 4.11 -3.83
CA VAL A 126 11.51 3.41 -4.84
C VAL A 126 11.50 4.12 -6.20
N GLY A 127 12.14 5.29 -6.31
CA GLY A 127 12.21 6.04 -7.56
C GLY A 127 13.05 5.37 -8.65
N PRO A 128 12.94 5.85 -9.90
CA PRO A 128 13.63 5.25 -11.05
C PRO A 128 15.15 5.17 -10.89
N ASP A 129 15.80 6.16 -10.30
CA ASP A 129 17.24 6.15 -10.07
C ASP A 129 17.65 5.06 -9.07
N TYR A 130 16.87 4.90 -8.00
CA TYR A 130 17.10 3.83 -7.03
C TYR A 130 16.95 2.46 -7.68
N LEU A 131 15.88 2.23 -8.44
CA LEU A 131 15.65 0.98 -9.16
C LEU A 131 16.78 0.71 -10.18
N GLY A 132 17.18 1.72 -10.93
CA GLY A 132 18.28 1.63 -11.91
C GLY A 132 19.62 1.28 -11.25
N SER A 133 19.87 1.72 -10.03
CA SER A 133 21.08 1.37 -9.26
C SER A 133 21.16 -0.11 -8.91
N LYS A 134 20.05 -0.85 -8.98
CA LYS A 134 19.95 -2.26 -8.61
C LYS A 134 20.25 -3.22 -9.76
N GLY A 135 20.31 -2.74 -10.99
CA GLY A 135 20.67 -3.55 -12.12
C GLY A 135 20.49 -2.85 -13.46
N LYS A 136 21.43 -3.09 -14.37
CA LYS A 136 21.51 -2.38 -15.66
C LYS A 136 20.24 -2.49 -16.51
N ASP A 137 19.52 -3.60 -16.41
CA ASP A 137 18.30 -3.88 -17.20
C ASP A 137 17.01 -3.88 -16.35
N ILE A 138 17.10 -3.64 -15.05
CA ILE A 138 15.95 -3.69 -14.13
C ILE A 138 14.88 -2.67 -14.52
N LEU A 139 15.27 -1.43 -14.78
CA LEU A 139 14.32 -0.40 -15.20
C LEU A 139 13.56 -0.79 -16.46
N GLN A 140 14.27 -1.33 -17.47
CA GLN A 140 13.64 -1.77 -18.71
C GLN A 140 12.64 -2.91 -18.47
N ARG A 141 13.00 -3.87 -17.63
CA ARG A 141 12.12 -5.00 -17.31
C ARG A 141 10.90 -4.56 -16.51
N ILE A 142 11.10 -3.73 -15.48
CA ILE A 142 9.98 -3.18 -14.68
C ILE A 142 9.08 -2.33 -15.56
N SER A 143 9.62 -1.45 -16.42
CA SER A 143 8.83 -0.68 -17.38
C SER A 143 7.94 -1.58 -18.24
N SER A 144 8.47 -2.69 -18.74
CA SER A 144 7.69 -3.65 -19.52
C SER A 144 6.57 -4.29 -18.71
N PHE A 145 6.80 -4.65 -17.45
CA PHE A 145 5.76 -5.20 -16.55
C PHE A 145 4.65 -4.19 -16.25
N LEU A 146 5.00 -2.91 -16.15
CA LEU A 146 4.04 -1.84 -15.90
C LEU A 146 3.27 -1.43 -17.17
N GLY A 147 3.59 -2.01 -18.32
CA GLY A 147 2.99 -1.65 -19.60
C GLY A 147 3.52 -0.33 -20.18
N LEU A 148 4.67 0.15 -19.69
CA LEU A 148 5.35 1.32 -20.23
C LEU A 148 6.17 0.94 -21.48
N SER A 149 6.15 1.80 -22.48
CA SER A 149 6.76 1.50 -23.78
C SER A 149 8.29 1.38 -23.73
N ASN A 150 8.92 2.10 -22.81
CA ASN A 150 10.37 2.13 -22.66
C ASN A 150 10.80 2.68 -21.28
N THR A 151 12.08 2.67 -21.01
CA THR A 151 12.67 3.23 -19.78
C THR A 151 12.48 4.76 -19.67
N GLU A 152 12.41 5.47 -20.79
CA GLU A 152 12.19 6.92 -20.80
C GLU A 152 10.83 7.27 -20.21
N SER A 153 9.79 6.48 -20.51
CA SER A 153 8.47 6.64 -19.90
C SER A 153 8.54 6.50 -18.39
N MET A 154 9.34 5.58 -17.86
CA MET A 154 9.52 5.44 -16.42
C MET A 154 10.33 6.60 -15.82
N MET A 155 11.36 7.07 -16.51
CA MET A 155 12.14 8.23 -16.09
C MET A 155 11.34 9.54 -16.08
N ALA A 156 10.27 9.63 -16.86
CA ALA A 156 9.36 10.79 -16.82
C ALA A 156 8.64 10.92 -15.46
N PHE A 157 8.55 9.85 -14.67
CA PHE A 157 7.99 9.87 -13.32
C PHE A 157 9.03 10.18 -12.24
N LYS A 158 10.27 10.47 -12.59
CA LYS A 158 11.31 10.87 -11.63
C LYS A 158 10.86 12.13 -10.88
N GLY A 159 11.00 12.09 -9.56
CA GLY A 159 10.52 13.15 -8.68
C GLY A 159 9.01 13.08 -8.37
N HIS A 160 8.33 12.03 -8.82
CA HIS A 160 6.91 11.81 -8.58
C HIS A 160 6.60 10.46 -7.91
N SER A 161 7.61 9.79 -7.37
CA SER A 161 7.42 8.53 -6.65
C SER A 161 6.82 8.80 -5.29
N ILE A 162 5.59 8.36 -5.09
CA ILE A 162 4.84 8.53 -3.84
C ILE A 162 4.52 7.16 -3.23
N GLY A 163 4.34 7.10 -1.91
CA GLY A 163 4.02 5.85 -1.25
C GLY A 163 3.78 5.97 0.24
N ALA A 164 3.51 4.84 0.87
CA ALA A 164 3.28 4.64 2.29
C ALA A 164 2.09 5.41 2.88
N GLN A 165 2.04 6.75 2.76
CA GLN A 165 0.91 7.58 3.20
C GLN A 165 0.38 8.36 2.01
N TRP A 166 -0.95 8.27 1.81
CA TRP A 166 -1.61 8.85 0.65
C TRP A 166 -2.88 9.60 1.06
N ILE A 167 -3.18 10.67 0.35
CA ILE A 167 -4.52 11.23 0.32
C ILE A 167 -5.10 10.89 -1.05
N ILE A 168 -6.10 10.05 -1.03
CA ILE A 168 -6.72 9.44 -2.21
C ILE A 168 -8.11 10.01 -2.36
N SER A 169 -8.42 10.59 -3.53
CA SER A 169 -9.75 11.05 -3.89
C SER A 169 -10.41 10.05 -4.82
N LYS A 170 -11.65 9.67 -4.49
CA LYS A 170 -12.51 8.82 -5.31
C LYS A 170 -11.81 7.56 -5.84
N PRO A 171 -11.32 6.67 -4.97
CA PRO A 171 -10.66 5.44 -5.39
C PRO A 171 -11.61 4.55 -6.19
N THR A 172 -11.07 3.84 -7.18
CA THR A 172 -11.85 2.84 -7.93
C THR A 172 -11.35 1.43 -7.67
N LYS A 173 -12.26 0.45 -7.74
CA LYS A 173 -11.94 -0.97 -7.65
C LYS A 173 -10.91 -1.34 -8.72
N GLU A 174 -11.14 -0.90 -9.95
CA GLU A 174 -10.34 -1.24 -11.12
C GLU A 174 -8.89 -0.80 -10.98
N TYR A 175 -8.66 0.39 -10.43
CA TYR A 175 -7.32 0.88 -10.14
C TYR A 175 -6.60 -0.06 -9.15
N TRP A 176 -7.23 -0.40 -8.04
CA TRP A 176 -6.61 -1.25 -7.02
C TRP A 176 -6.45 -2.70 -7.47
N GLU A 177 -7.35 -3.20 -8.30
CA GLU A 177 -7.18 -4.50 -8.95
C GLU A 177 -5.96 -4.51 -9.88
N ASP A 178 -5.80 -3.48 -10.71
CA ASP A 178 -4.64 -3.35 -11.61
C ASP A 178 -3.32 -3.27 -10.81
N VAL A 179 -3.28 -2.48 -9.74
CA VAL A 179 -2.14 -2.42 -8.82
C VAL A 179 -1.84 -3.79 -8.22
N TYR A 180 -2.87 -4.52 -7.78
CA TYR A 180 -2.70 -5.87 -7.24
C TYR A 180 -2.12 -6.84 -8.28
N GLN A 181 -2.66 -6.87 -9.48
CA GLN A 181 -2.23 -7.76 -10.56
C GLN A 181 -0.79 -7.46 -11.00
N LYS A 182 -0.44 -6.18 -11.13
CA LYS A 182 0.93 -5.76 -11.47
C LYS A 182 1.91 -6.13 -10.35
N SER A 183 1.56 -5.90 -9.09
CA SER A 183 2.36 -6.29 -7.93
C SER A 183 2.62 -7.79 -7.90
N TYR A 184 1.58 -8.60 -8.12
CA TYR A 184 1.70 -10.05 -8.17
C TYR A 184 2.57 -10.53 -9.34
N THR A 185 2.38 -9.96 -10.52
CA THR A 185 3.15 -10.30 -11.72
C THR A 185 4.63 -10.00 -11.52
N LEU A 186 4.94 -8.81 -10.98
CA LEU A 186 6.30 -8.40 -10.70
C LEU A 186 6.95 -9.30 -9.63
N TYR A 187 6.24 -9.60 -8.54
CA TYR A 187 6.73 -10.52 -7.51
C TYR A 187 7.00 -11.92 -8.08
N SER A 188 6.08 -12.45 -8.88
CA SER A 188 6.24 -13.75 -9.54
C SER A 188 7.47 -13.79 -10.44
N TRP A 189 7.71 -12.73 -11.21
CA TRP A 189 8.90 -12.61 -12.03
C TRP A 189 10.17 -12.53 -11.18
N MET A 190 10.20 -11.68 -10.15
CA MET A 190 11.34 -11.53 -9.25
C MET A 190 11.74 -12.86 -8.61
N ASN A 191 10.78 -13.65 -8.14
CA ASN A 191 11.06 -14.98 -7.60
C ASN A 191 11.73 -15.94 -8.60
N LYS A 192 11.42 -15.82 -9.89
CA LYS A 192 12.03 -16.66 -10.93
C LYS A 192 13.45 -16.24 -11.27
N VAL A 193 13.75 -14.95 -11.19
CA VAL A 193 15.04 -14.39 -11.65
C VAL A 193 15.94 -13.89 -10.53
N GLN A 194 15.53 -14.03 -9.27
CA GLN A 194 16.27 -13.50 -8.11
C GLN A 194 17.75 -13.92 -8.09
N HIS A 195 18.06 -15.12 -8.57
CA HIS A 195 19.44 -15.62 -8.66
C HIS A 195 20.32 -14.82 -9.65
N GLN A 196 19.71 -14.12 -10.59
CA GLN A 196 20.40 -13.24 -11.56
C GLN A 196 20.73 -11.88 -10.94
N TYR A 197 20.13 -11.56 -9.80
CA TYR A 197 20.21 -10.28 -9.12
C TYR A 197 20.54 -10.44 -7.63
N ASP A 198 21.47 -11.36 -7.33
CA ASP A 198 21.91 -11.65 -5.95
C ASP A 198 22.26 -10.42 -5.12
N TYR A 199 22.86 -9.41 -5.77
CA TYR A 199 23.22 -8.16 -5.09
C TYR A 199 22.00 -7.37 -4.63
N ILE A 200 20.85 -7.50 -5.30
CA ILE A 200 19.59 -6.88 -4.88
C ILE A 200 19.15 -7.46 -3.53
N LEU A 201 19.13 -8.78 -3.44
CA LEU A 201 18.78 -9.50 -2.21
C LEU A 201 19.74 -9.15 -1.07
N LYS A 202 21.03 -9.10 -1.34
CA LYS A 202 22.07 -8.76 -0.36
C LYS A 202 21.94 -7.32 0.13
N SER A 203 21.70 -6.37 -0.77
CA SER A 203 21.59 -4.95 -0.41
C SER A 203 20.36 -4.64 0.45
N ASN A 204 19.33 -5.48 0.43
CA ASN A 204 18.07 -5.28 1.15
C ASN A 204 17.85 -6.30 2.29
N GLY A 205 18.91 -6.87 2.83
CA GLY A 205 18.79 -7.86 3.91
C GLY A 205 18.05 -9.14 3.49
N GLY A 206 18.04 -9.49 2.21
CA GLY A 206 17.36 -10.66 1.67
C GLY A 206 15.86 -10.48 1.43
N THR A 207 15.31 -9.26 1.59
CA THR A 207 13.91 -8.99 1.28
C THR A 207 13.78 -8.44 -0.14
N GLN A 208 12.74 -8.86 -0.84
CA GLN A 208 12.39 -8.39 -2.18
C GLN A 208 11.40 -7.21 -2.13
N ASP A 209 11.01 -6.79 -0.95
CA ASP A 209 9.86 -5.92 -0.72
C ASP A 209 9.99 -4.54 -1.37
N TYR A 210 11.21 -4.01 -1.40
CA TYR A 210 11.47 -2.68 -1.94
C TYR A 210 11.34 -2.56 -3.46
N PHE A 211 11.33 -3.70 -4.18
CA PHE A 211 11.27 -3.67 -5.66
C PHE A 211 9.88 -3.88 -6.21
N ILE A 212 8.93 -4.23 -5.36
CA ILE A 212 7.67 -4.82 -5.79
C ILE A 212 6.48 -3.94 -5.40
N GLN A 213 6.73 -2.77 -4.83
CA GLN A 213 5.67 -1.82 -4.55
C GLN A 213 5.32 -1.07 -5.84
N VAL A 214 4.27 -1.54 -6.48
CA VAL A 214 3.66 -0.90 -7.63
C VAL A 214 2.42 -0.18 -7.09
N TRP A 215 2.62 1.05 -6.68
CA TRP A 215 1.52 1.88 -6.20
C TRP A 215 1.20 2.95 -7.23
#